data_850288b65c27b6e7c181ec3e1271f83c
#
_entry.id   850288b65c27b6e7c181ec3e1271f83c
#
_cell.length_a   1.000
_cell.length_b   1.000
_cell.length_c   1.000
_cell.angle_alpha   90.00
_cell.angle_beta   90.00
_cell.angle_gamma   90.00
#
_symmetry.space_group_name_H-M   'P 1'
#
loop_
_entity.id
_entity.type
_entity.pdbx_description
1 polymer ?
#
loop_
_entity_poly.entity_id
_entity_poly.type
_entity_poly.pdbx_seq_one_letter_code
_entity_poly.pdbx_strand_id
1 'polypeptide(L)'
;MCRLLVVRSQEPFDPSEHLAKFALIAKNSREYQGHGWGCAWRHGRTWQGYRNICPIWEDDHTRFPRTSLLVAHARSAFEDKDIAVENNMPFSDGERVFIFNGELRGVKIREEGRIGAEKIFNFIRRFDHGDTLGALKKAVEIIRNQTRSIRAMNIIMVKERGVYLSTYFTGDEDYFTMHYKDGPELMICSEIYPSDQGWQSIPNETVRAW
;
A
#
# COMPACT_ATOMS: atom_id res chain seq x y z
N MET A 1 -12.41 -0.36 -2.88
CA MET A 1 -11.24 0.18 -2.13
C MET A 1 -10.17 -0.89 -2.08
N CYS A 2 -8.93 -0.53 -2.33
CA CYS A 2 -7.79 -1.45 -2.52
C CYS A 2 -7.37 -2.24 -1.26
N ARG A 3 -6.52 -3.26 -1.43
CA ARG A 3 -5.85 -3.98 -0.34
C ARG A 3 -4.35 -3.73 -0.39
N LEU A 4 -3.74 -3.63 0.78
CA LEU A 4 -2.33 -3.27 0.96
C LEU A 4 -1.63 -4.34 1.79
N LEU A 5 -0.38 -4.65 1.44
CA LEU A 5 0.50 -5.54 2.19
C LEU A 5 1.94 -5.06 2.15
N VAL A 6 2.60 -5.08 3.30
CA VAL A 6 4.07 -4.99 3.43
C VAL A 6 4.55 -6.11 4.33
N VAL A 7 5.61 -6.78 3.92
CA VAL A 7 6.34 -7.77 4.73
C VAL A 7 7.82 -7.40 4.72
N ARG A 8 8.45 -7.30 5.89
CA ARG A 8 9.88 -7.05 6.07
C ARG A 8 10.47 -8.01 7.07
N SER A 9 11.59 -8.64 6.72
CA SER A 9 12.35 -9.54 7.58
C SER A 9 13.84 -9.22 7.55
N GLN A 10 14.58 -9.65 8.57
CA GLN A 10 16.03 -9.62 8.54
C GLN A 10 16.60 -10.69 7.59
N GLU A 11 15.97 -11.87 7.57
CA GLU A 11 16.33 -12.98 6.69
C GLU A 11 15.43 -13.02 5.46
N PRO A 12 15.94 -13.42 4.29
CA PRO A 12 15.11 -13.59 3.12
C PRO A 12 14.04 -14.68 3.30
N PHE A 13 12.79 -14.34 2.99
CA PHE A 13 11.64 -15.24 3.02
C PHE A 13 11.12 -15.53 1.60
N ASP A 14 10.29 -16.55 1.46
CA ASP A 14 9.57 -16.85 0.22
C ASP A 14 8.30 -15.96 0.14
N PRO A 15 8.19 -15.06 -0.85
CA PRO A 15 7.02 -14.18 -0.95
C PRO A 15 5.73 -14.91 -1.34
N SER A 16 5.81 -16.12 -1.90
CA SER A 16 4.64 -16.85 -2.41
C SER A 16 3.60 -17.13 -1.33
N GLU A 17 4.04 -17.47 -0.11
CA GLU A 17 3.12 -17.71 1.03
C GLU A 17 2.35 -16.46 1.43
N HIS A 18 3.01 -15.32 1.49
CA HIS A 18 2.36 -14.04 1.81
C HIS A 18 1.43 -13.58 0.70
N LEU A 19 1.86 -13.73 -0.55
CA LEU A 19 1.04 -13.38 -1.72
C LEU A 19 -0.20 -14.28 -1.83
N ALA A 20 -0.09 -15.57 -1.53
CA ALA A 20 -1.24 -16.48 -1.51
C ALA A 20 -2.28 -16.07 -0.45
N LYS A 21 -1.84 -15.74 0.78
CA LYS A 21 -2.73 -15.23 1.84
C LYS A 21 -3.36 -13.89 1.46
N PHE A 22 -2.57 -13.01 0.88
CA PHE A 22 -3.03 -11.71 0.39
C PHE A 22 -4.04 -11.85 -0.77
N ALA A 23 -3.84 -12.83 -1.66
CA ALA A 23 -4.78 -13.16 -2.72
C ALA A 23 -6.14 -13.62 -2.17
N LEU A 24 -6.15 -14.42 -1.08
CA LEU A 24 -7.38 -14.80 -0.39
C LEU A 24 -8.12 -13.59 0.21
N ILE A 25 -7.38 -12.67 0.84
CA ILE A 25 -7.94 -11.42 1.36
C ILE A 25 -8.56 -10.61 0.22
N ALA A 26 -7.85 -10.44 -0.90
CA ALA A 26 -8.34 -9.68 -2.03
C ALA A 26 -9.58 -10.32 -2.67
N LYS A 27 -9.57 -11.65 -2.85
CA LYS A 27 -10.69 -12.42 -3.43
C LYS A 27 -11.96 -12.32 -2.60
N ASN A 28 -11.83 -12.38 -1.27
CA ASN A 28 -12.95 -12.38 -0.33
C ASN A 28 -13.31 -10.99 0.18
N SER A 29 -12.67 -9.94 -0.33
CA SER A 29 -12.92 -8.58 0.09
C SER A 29 -14.35 -8.13 -0.23
N ARG A 30 -14.97 -7.37 0.68
CA ARG A 30 -16.31 -6.80 0.51
C ARG A 30 -16.44 -5.98 -0.78
N GLU A 31 -15.41 -5.27 -1.16
CA GLU A 31 -15.34 -4.55 -2.44
C GLU A 31 -14.43 -5.30 -3.41
N TYR A 32 -14.81 -5.35 -4.68
CA TYR A 32 -14.09 -6.08 -5.72
C TYR A 32 -12.64 -5.59 -5.89
N GLN A 33 -11.67 -6.51 -5.89
CA GLN A 33 -10.24 -6.23 -5.98
C GLN A 33 -9.61 -6.75 -7.29
N GLY A 34 -10.41 -7.00 -8.30
CA GLY A 34 -9.97 -7.67 -9.52
C GLY A 34 -9.54 -6.73 -10.65
N HIS A 35 -9.31 -5.43 -10.39
CA HIS A 35 -8.87 -4.49 -11.42
C HIS A 35 -7.34 -4.48 -11.61
N GLY A 36 -6.71 -5.60 -11.26
CA GLY A 36 -5.28 -5.83 -11.33
C GLY A 36 -4.57 -5.75 -9.98
N TRP A 37 -3.30 -6.05 -9.99
CA TRP A 37 -2.45 -6.05 -8.81
C TRP A 37 -1.00 -5.77 -9.16
N GLY A 38 -0.18 -5.62 -8.15
CA GLY A 38 1.25 -5.56 -8.33
C GLY A 38 2.00 -5.77 -7.03
N CYS A 39 3.28 -6.10 -7.15
CA CYS A 39 4.21 -6.14 -6.04
C CYS A 39 5.55 -5.51 -6.39
N ALA A 40 6.28 -5.12 -5.36
CA ALA A 40 7.67 -4.74 -5.44
C ALA A 40 8.45 -5.47 -4.35
N TRP A 41 9.67 -5.86 -4.66
CA TRP A 41 10.55 -6.56 -3.72
C TRP A 41 11.99 -6.08 -3.83
N ARG A 42 12.75 -6.30 -2.76
CA ARG A 42 14.19 -5.99 -2.74
C ARG A 42 14.99 -7.14 -3.37
N HIS A 43 15.86 -6.79 -4.29
CA HIS A 43 16.89 -7.68 -4.81
C HIS A 43 18.26 -6.99 -4.66
N GLY A 44 19.02 -7.40 -3.67
CA GLY A 44 20.21 -6.67 -3.26
C GLY A 44 19.86 -5.23 -2.85
N ARG A 45 20.46 -4.24 -3.52
CA ARG A 45 20.24 -2.81 -3.23
C ARG A 45 19.18 -2.15 -4.13
N THR A 46 18.54 -2.90 -5.03
CA THR A 46 17.58 -2.37 -5.99
C THR A 46 16.16 -2.87 -5.72
N TRP A 47 15.18 -2.08 -6.14
CA TRP A 47 13.80 -2.51 -6.20
C TRP A 47 13.52 -3.20 -7.54
N GLN A 48 12.85 -4.32 -7.48
CA GLN A 48 12.21 -4.98 -8.61
C GLN A 48 10.71 -4.85 -8.48
N GLY A 49 10.00 -4.87 -9.59
CA GLY A 49 8.54 -4.70 -9.57
C GLY A 49 7.84 -5.56 -10.59
N TYR A 50 6.62 -5.95 -10.27
CA TYR A 50 5.71 -6.66 -11.14
C TYR A 50 4.31 -6.04 -11.05
N ARG A 51 3.61 -5.96 -12.18
CA ARG A 51 2.22 -5.51 -12.24
C ARG A 51 1.47 -6.31 -13.29
N ASN A 52 0.22 -6.63 -13.00
CA ASN A 52 -0.65 -7.33 -13.93
C ASN A 52 -2.07 -6.76 -13.83
N ILE A 53 -2.82 -6.85 -14.93
CA ILE A 53 -4.22 -6.43 -14.99
C ILE A 53 -5.17 -7.51 -14.46
N CYS A 54 -4.74 -8.78 -14.45
CA CYS A 54 -5.57 -9.85 -13.87
C CYS A 54 -5.68 -9.71 -12.35
N PRO A 55 -6.71 -10.27 -11.74
CA PRO A 55 -6.82 -10.39 -10.30
C PRO A 55 -5.64 -11.18 -9.71
N ILE A 56 -5.17 -10.79 -8.52
CA ILE A 56 -4.06 -11.49 -7.86
C ILE A 56 -4.34 -13.00 -7.65
N TRP A 57 -5.58 -13.40 -7.39
CA TRP A 57 -5.96 -14.82 -7.18
C TRP A 57 -5.99 -15.67 -8.45
N GLU A 58 -5.77 -15.07 -9.62
CA GLU A 58 -5.67 -15.74 -10.92
C GLU A 58 -4.23 -15.75 -11.46
N ASP A 59 -3.29 -15.18 -10.71
CA ASP A 59 -1.89 -15.06 -11.12
C ASP A 59 -0.98 -16.07 -10.39
N ASP A 60 0.20 -16.35 -10.96
CA ASP A 60 1.19 -17.23 -10.36
C ASP A 60 2.05 -16.49 -9.34
N HIS A 61 1.93 -16.85 -8.07
CA HIS A 61 2.67 -16.25 -6.95
C HIS A 61 4.06 -16.86 -6.75
N THR A 62 4.37 -17.99 -7.39
CA THR A 62 5.60 -18.75 -7.16
C THR A 62 6.79 -18.24 -7.97
N ARG A 63 6.55 -17.31 -8.89
CA ARG A 63 7.58 -16.75 -9.80
C ARG A 63 8.58 -15.80 -9.15
N PHE A 64 8.30 -15.33 -7.93
CA PHE A 64 9.10 -14.30 -7.29
C PHE A 64 10.23 -14.90 -6.46
N PRO A 65 11.43 -14.32 -6.51
CA PRO A 65 12.57 -14.80 -5.74
C PRO A 65 12.40 -14.51 -4.24
N ARG A 66 13.13 -15.23 -3.41
CA ARG A 66 13.23 -14.90 -1.98
C ARG A 66 13.68 -13.46 -1.79
N THR A 67 13.08 -12.78 -0.83
CA THR A 67 13.34 -11.36 -0.53
C THR A 67 13.23 -11.09 0.96
N SER A 68 13.88 -10.03 1.43
CA SER A 68 13.71 -9.53 2.81
C SER A 68 12.67 -8.41 2.91
N LEU A 69 12.11 -7.93 1.78
CA LEU A 69 11.15 -6.84 1.78
C LEU A 69 10.23 -6.96 0.56
N LEU A 70 8.95 -7.15 0.86
CA LEU A 70 7.85 -7.26 -0.12
C LEU A 70 6.82 -6.17 0.14
N VAL A 71 6.36 -5.53 -0.93
CA VAL A 71 5.22 -4.60 -0.93
C VAL A 71 4.24 -5.07 -1.98
N ALA A 72 2.96 -5.26 -1.64
CA ALA A 72 1.94 -5.69 -2.59
C ALA A 72 0.66 -4.86 -2.47
N HIS A 73 -0.03 -4.76 -3.60
CA HIS A 73 -1.26 -3.99 -3.75
C HIS A 73 -2.24 -4.74 -4.65
N ALA A 74 -3.47 -4.93 -4.19
CA ALA A 74 -4.58 -5.42 -5.01
C ALA A 74 -5.57 -4.27 -5.26
N ARG A 75 -5.94 -4.08 -6.52
CA ARG A 75 -6.63 -2.87 -6.96
C ARG A 75 -8.15 -3.04 -7.06
N SER A 76 -8.85 -2.08 -6.47
CA SER A 76 -10.22 -1.72 -6.79
C SER A 76 -10.20 -0.33 -7.43
N ALA A 77 -10.48 -0.26 -8.72
CA ALA A 77 -10.44 1.03 -9.43
C ALA A 77 -11.64 1.88 -9.02
N PHE A 78 -11.40 3.18 -8.85
CA PHE A 78 -12.46 4.13 -8.53
C PHE A 78 -13.45 4.25 -9.69
N GLU A 79 -14.74 4.01 -9.44
CA GLU A 79 -15.80 4.03 -10.45
C GLU A 79 -15.48 3.15 -11.69
N ASP A 80 -14.71 2.06 -11.50
CA ASP A 80 -14.27 1.15 -12.56
C ASP A 80 -13.57 1.82 -13.75
N LYS A 81 -12.90 2.95 -13.47
CA LYS A 81 -12.18 3.74 -14.48
C LYS A 81 -10.67 3.54 -14.43
N ASP A 82 -10.01 3.91 -15.52
CA ASP A 82 -8.55 3.92 -15.65
C ASP A 82 -7.93 2.55 -15.32
N ILE A 83 -8.62 1.46 -15.72
CA ILE A 83 -8.17 0.09 -15.54
C ILE A 83 -7.09 -0.20 -16.58
N ALA A 84 -5.84 0.06 -16.20
CA ALA A 84 -4.64 -0.15 -17.00
C ALA A 84 -3.49 -0.59 -16.09
N VAL A 85 -2.58 -1.41 -16.62
CA VAL A 85 -1.50 -2.01 -15.84
C VAL A 85 -0.55 -0.97 -15.23
N GLU A 86 -0.30 0.12 -15.93
CA GLU A 86 0.52 1.25 -15.48
C GLU A 86 -0.08 2.00 -14.27
N ASN A 87 -1.39 1.88 -14.07
CA ASN A 87 -2.09 2.46 -12.94
C ASN A 87 -2.14 1.54 -11.71
N ASN A 88 -1.65 0.30 -11.85
CA ASN A 88 -1.53 -0.60 -10.73
C ASN A 88 -0.31 -0.24 -9.87
N MET A 89 -0.52 -0.16 -8.57
CA MET A 89 0.57 0.04 -7.60
C MET A 89 1.27 -1.30 -7.29
N PRO A 90 2.49 -1.28 -6.77
CA PRO A 90 3.24 -0.16 -6.21
C PRO A 90 3.76 0.81 -7.25
N PHE A 91 3.76 2.13 -6.92
CA PHE A 91 4.57 3.11 -7.65
C PHE A 91 5.96 3.20 -7.02
N SER A 92 6.98 3.46 -7.84
CA SER A 92 8.35 3.59 -7.38
C SER A 92 9.11 4.64 -8.16
N ASP A 93 10.02 5.32 -7.48
CA ASP A 93 11.01 6.23 -8.08
C ASP A 93 12.45 5.67 -8.00
N GLY A 94 12.60 4.38 -7.66
CA GLY A 94 13.87 3.69 -7.47
C GLY A 94 14.41 3.76 -6.03
N GLU A 95 14.06 4.77 -5.26
CA GLU A 95 14.38 4.89 -3.83
C GLU A 95 13.20 4.48 -2.95
N ARG A 96 12.00 4.92 -3.32
CA ARG A 96 10.75 4.76 -2.59
C ARG A 96 9.79 3.84 -3.32
N VAL A 97 9.04 3.08 -2.56
CA VAL A 97 7.91 2.30 -3.05
C VAL A 97 6.66 2.76 -2.32
N PHE A 98 5.58 2.98 -3.05
CA PHE A 98 4.36 3.58 -2.55
C PHE A 98 3.15 2.73 -2.90
N ILE A 99 2.29 2.49 -1.91
CA ILE A 99 0.96 1.92 -2.08
C ILE A 99 -0.08 2.74 -1.31
N PHE A 100 -1.29 2.75 -1.84
CA PHE A 100 -2.37 3.59 -1.36
C PHE A 100 -3.71 2.87 -1.43
N ASN A 101 -4.51 3.02 -0.38
CA ASN A 101 -5.92 2.67 -0.36
C ASN A 101 -6.72 3.87 0.13
N GLY A 102 -7.53 4.46 -0.74
CA GLY A 102 -8.28 5.64 -0.35
C GLY A 102 -9.23 6.16 -1.43
N GLU A 103 -10.22 6.91 -0.97
CA GLU A 103 -11.15 7.66 -1.80
C GLU A 103 -11.22 9.10 -1.28
N LEU A 104 -10.73 10.03 -2.11
CA LEU A 104 -10.72 11.46 -1.85
C LEU A 104 -11.51 12.18 -2.94
N ARG A 105 -12.42 13.07 -2.54
CA ARG A 105 -13.24 13.86 -3.47
C ARG A 105 -12.98 15.36 -3.30
N GLY A 106 -12.81 16.06 -4.42
CA GLY A 106 -12.57 17.50 -4.42
C GLY A 106 -11.20 17.88 -3.86
N VAL A 107 -10.18 17.10 -4.18
CA VAL A 107 -8.78 17.35 -3.82
C VAL A 107 -8.25 18.55 -4.60
N LYS A 108 -7.66 19.53 -3.89
CA LYS A 108 -7.15 20.77 -4.47
C LYS A 108 -5.62 20.84 -4.54
N ILE A 109 -4.90 19.76 -4.23
CA ILE A 109 -3.45 19.72 -4.45
C ILE A 109 -3.15 19.81 -5.95
N ARG A 110 -2.12 20.59 -6.29
CA ARG A 110 -1.62 20.69 -7.67
C ARG A 110 -0.40 19.80 -7.81
N GLU A 111 -0.58 18.67 -8.48
CA GLU A 111 0.50 17.71 -8.74
C GLU A 111 0.20 16.94 -10.03
N GLU A 112 1.27 16.55 -10.74
CA GLU A 112 1.17 15.69 -11.91
C GLU A 112 0.99 14.23 -11.51
N GLY A 113 0.38 13.44 -12.38
CA GLY A 113 0.16 12.00 -12.21
C GLY A 113 -1.02 11.51 -13.03
N ARG A 114 -0.98 10.26 -13.46
CA ARG A 114 -1.99 9.59 -14.29
C ARG A 114 -3.31 9.44 -13.54
N ILE A 115 -3.22 9.07 -12.26
CA ILE A 115 -4.36 8.89 -11.35
C ILE A 115 -4.12 9.59 -10.01
N GLY A 116 -5.17 9.71 -9.20
CA GLY A 116 -5.11 10.39 -7.91
C GLY A 116 -4.03 9.84 -6.96
N ALA A 117 -3.83 8.51 -6.94
CA ALA A 117 -2.81 7.88 -6.11
C ALA A 117 -1.38 8.29 -6.51
N GLU A 118 -1.08 8.41 -7.81
CA GLU A 118 0.22 8.87 -8.30
C GLU A 118 0.47 10.34 -7.97
N LYS A 119 -0.57 11.18 -8.05
CA LYS A 119 -0.49 12.59 -7.61
C LYS A 119 -0.17 12.70 -6.13
N ILE A 120 -0.77 11.86 -5.28
CA ILE A 120 -0.47 11.81 -3.85
C ILE A 120 1.00 11.39 -3.62
N PHE A 121 1.48 10.36 -4.32
CA PHE A 121 2.88 9.93 -4.24
C PHE A 121 3.84 11.06 -4.60
N ASN A 122 3.64 11.70 -5.74
CA ASN A 122 4.47 12.82 -6.19
C ASN A 122 4.41 14.01 -5.23
N PHE A 123 3.24 14.29 -4.67
CA PHE A 123 3.07 15.35 -3.69
C PHE A 123 3.85 15.11 -2.40
N ILE A 124 3.85 13.86 -1.88
CA ILE A 124 4.63 13.52 -0.69
C ILE A 124 6.14 13.67 -0.97
N ARG A 125 6.61 13.20 -2.14
CA ARG A 125 8.02 13.28 -2.54
C ARG A 125 8.58 14.70 -2.52
N ARG A 126 7.76 15.71 -2.81
CA ARG A 126 8.19 17.13 -2.76
C ARG A 126 8.68 17.58 -1.40
N PHE A 127 8.23 16.93 -0.33
CA PHE A 127 8.63 17.25 1.05
C PHE A 127 9.71 16.32 1.60
N ASP A 128 9.98 15.20 0.93
CA ASP A 128 10.95 14.20 1.40
C ASP A 128 12.40 14.57 1.02
N HIS A 129 13.04 15.33 1.89
CA HIS A 129 14.45 15.70 1.79
C HIS A 129 15.31 14.90 2.78
N GLY A 130 14.98 13.63 3.03
CA GLY A 130 15.68 12.74 3.95
C GLY A 130 14.88 12.39 5.21
N ASP A 131 13.88 13.18 5.59
CA ASP A 131 12.90 12.87 6.64
C ASP A 131 11.56 12.43 6.02
N THR A 132 11.46 11.16 5.69
CA THR A 132 10.25 10.59 5.06
C THR A 132 9.04 10.63 6.00
N LEU A 133 9.24 10.45 7.30
CA LEU A 133 8.14 10.52 8.27
C LEU A 133 7.57 11.94 8.38
N GLY A 134 8.45 12.93 8.48
CA GLY A 134 8.04 14.34 8.50
C GLY A 134 7.39 14.77 7.19
N ALA A 135 7.92 14.31 6.05
CA ALA A 135 7.34 14.54 4.73
C ALA A 135 5.92 13.96 4.63
N LEU A 136 5.72 12.71 5.09
CA LEU A 136 4.42 12.05 5.10
C LEU A 136 3.42 12.81 5.98
N LYS A 137 3.81 13.17 7.22
CA LYS A 137 2.97 13.96 8.14
C LYS A 137 2.51 15.27 7.51
N LYS A 138 3.46 16.04 6.97
CA LYS A 138 3.18 17.33 6.34
C LYS A 138 2.27 17.21 5.13
N ALA A 139 2.54 16.25 4.23
CA ALA A 139 1.74 16.06 3.03
C ALA A 139 0.31 15.62 3.37
N VAL A 140 0.15 14.67 4.30
CA VAL A 140 -1.17 14.19 4.76
C VAL A 140 -2.00 15.32 5.37
N GLU A 141 -1.41 16.16 6.21
CA GLU A 141 -2.07 17.33 6.80
C GLU A 141 -2.57 18.29 5.70
N ILE A 142 -1.73 18.62 4.72
CA ILE A 142 -2.11 19.50 3.60
C ILE A 142 -3.22 18.85 2.77
N ILE A 143 -3.10 17.56 2.43
CA ILE A 143 -4.12 16.84 1.64
C ILE A 143 -5.46 16.87 2.38
N ARG A 144 -5.49 16.59 3.69
CA ARG A 144 -6.71 16.65 4.51
C ARG A 144 -7.36 18.02 4.44
N ASN A 145 -6.59 19.09 4.62
CA ASN A 145 -7.07 20.47 4.61
C ASN A 145 -7.50 20.94 3.21
N GLN A 146 -7.00 20.32 2.14
CA GLN A 146 -7.27 20.69 0.75
C GLN A 146 -8.25 19.71 0.06
N THR A 147 -8.92 18.84 0.80
CA THR A 147 -9.86 17.86 0.27
C THR A 147 -11.25 18.08 0.84
N ARG A 148 -12.26 18.09 -0.04
CA ARG A 148 -13.65 18.32 0.37
C ARG A 148 -14.22 17.16 1.22
N SER A 149 -13.94 15.93 0.82
CA SER A 149 -14.34 14.74 1.58
C SER A 149 -13.35 13.61 1.38
N ILE A 150 -13.09 12.88 2.46
CA ILE A 150 -12.17 11.73 2.48
C ILE A 150 -12.94 10.57 3.10
N ARG A 151 -13.18 9.51 2.33
CA ARG A 151 -13.72 8.26 2.88
C ARG A 151 -12.62 7.46 3.57
N ALA A 152 -11.46 7.33 2.91
CA ALA A 152 -10.24 6.78 3.49
C ALA A 152 -9.00 7.32 2.78
N MET A 153 -7.86 7.33 3.50
CA MET A 153 -6.55 7.69 3.00
C MET A 153 -5.49 6.90 3.78
N ASN A 154 -5.35 5.61 3.44
CA ASN A 154 -4.31 4.75 3.97
C ASN A 154 -3.13 4.75 3.01
N ILE A 155 -1.99 5.20 3.47
CA ILE A 155 -0.76 5.37 2.70
C ILE A 155 0.33 4.53 3.34
N ILE A 156 1.04 3.74 2.53
CA ILE A 156 2.31 3.15 2.96
C ILE A 156 3.39 3.58 1.97
N MET A 157 4.47 4.10 2.51
CA MET A 157 5.70 4.40 1.78
C MET A 157 6.83 3.57 2.38
N VAL A 158 7.60 2.90 1.52
CA VAL A 158 8.67 1.99 1.92
C VAL A 158 9.98 2.46 1.29
N LYS A 159 11.01 2.53 2.11
CA LYS A 159 12.42 2.75 1.72
C LYS A 159 13.25 1.55 2.19
N GLU A 160 14.54 1.53 1.83
CA GLU A 160 15.45 0.44 2.23
C GLU A 160 15.41 0.14 3.73
N ARG A 161 15.34 1.17 4.56
CA ARG A 161 15.48 1.06 6.02
C ARG A 161 14.22 1.42 6.80
N GLY A 162 13.12 1.70 6.14
CA GLY A 162 11.93 2.15 6.85
C GLY A 162 10.63 1.86 6.12
N VAL A 163 9.62 1.54 6.89
CA VAL A 163 8.22 1.46 6.46
C VAL A 163 7.48 2.59 7.15
N TYR A 164 6.84 3.45 6.38
CA TYR A 164 6.14 4.64 6.85
C TYR A 164 4.67 4.51 6.49
N LEU A 165 3.80 4.61 7.47
CA LEU A 165 2.36 4.48 7.30
C LEU A 165 1.65 5.74 7.78
N SER A 166 0.63 6.14 7.04
CA SER A 166 -0.41 7.05 7.51
C SER A 166 -1.77 6.41 7.28
N THR A 167 -2.63 6.44 8.28
CA THR A 167 -4.03 6.00 8.18
C THR A 167 -4.97 7.13 8.57
N TYR A 168 -6.01 7.33 7.75
CA TYR A 168 -7.10 8.24 8.01
C TYR A 168 -8.37 7.74 7.31
N PHE A 169 -9.50 7.67 8.03
CA PHE A 169 -10.78 7.30 7.43
C PHE A 169 -11.95 7.91 8.22
N THR A 170 -13.10 8.03 7.54
CA THR A 170 -14.36 8.48 8.11
C THR A 170 -15.42 7.39 7.90
N GLY A 171 -15.75 6.68 8.96
CA GLY A 171 -16.67 5.51 8.93
C GLY A 171 -16.00 4.25 8.34
N ASP A 172 -16.77 3.17 8.27
CA ASP A 172 -16.31 1.85 7.80
C ASP A 172 -15.03 1.35 8.51
N GLU A 173 -14.96 1.54 9.83
CA GLU A 173 -13.76 1.25 10.64
C GLU A 173 -13.25 -0.17 10.43
N ASP A 174 -14.14 -1.17 10.47
CA ASP A 174 -13.78 -2.59 10.23
C ASP A 174 -13.13 -2.83 8.86
N TYR A 175 -13.43 -1.98 7.88
CA TYR A 175 -12.90 -2.13 6.52
C TYR A 175 -11.59 -1.39 6.28
N PHE A 176 -11.37 -0.26 6.97
CA PHE A 176 -10.24 0.63 6.72
C PHE A 176 -9.15 0.54 7.77
N THR A 177 -9.42 -0.07 8.92
CA THR A 177 -8.38 -0.28 9.94
C THR A 177 -7.22 -1.07 9.36
N MET A 178 -6.03 -0.50 9.46
CA MET A 178 -4.79 -1.17 9.14
C MET A 178 -4.33 -2.01 10.33
N HIS A 179 -3.68 -3.13 10.03
CA HIS A 179 -3.17 -4.05 11.04
C HIS A 179 -1.68 -4.28 10.86
N TYR A 180 -0.98 -4.54 11.95
CA TYR A 180 0.42 -4.96 11.91
C TYR A 180 0.67 -6.14 12.86
N LYS A 181 1.66 -6.92 12.54
CA LYS A 181 2.22 -7.96 13.40
C LYS A 181 3.73 -7.78 13.40
N ASP A 182 4.29 -7.62 14.59
CA ASP A 182 5.73 -7.46 14.81
C ASP A 182 6.30 -8.78 15.33
N GLY A 183 7.49 -9.16 14.87
CA GLY A 183 8.13 -10.42 15.21
C GLY A 183 9.37 -10.65 14.35
N PRO A 184 9.72 -11.91 14.02
CA PRO A 184 10.77 -12.22 13.06
C PRO A 184 10.54 -11.54 11.70
N GLU A 185 9.26 -11.40 11.35
CA GLU A 185 8.78 -10.64 10.21
C GLU A 185 7.85 -9.52 10.69
N LEU A 186 8.13 -8.28 10.28
CA LEU A 186 7.16 -7.20 10.37
C LEU A 186 6.17 -7.36 9.21
N MET A 187 4.90 -7.54 9.52
CA MET A 187 3.81 -7.53 8.55
C MET A 187 2.89 -6.35 8.80
N ILE A 188 2.50 -5.64 7.73
CA ILE A 188 1.48 -4.58 7.78
C ILE A 188 0.49 -4.89 6.67
N CYS A 189 -0.78 -5.05 7.00
CA CYS A 189 -1.82 -5.42 6.05
C CYS A 189 -3.13 -4.67 6.33
N SER A 190 -3.90 -4.45 5.28
CA SER A 190 -5.24 -3.87 5.35
C SER A 190 -6.31 -4.85 5.86
N GLU A 191 -5.94 -6.11 6.12
CA GLU A 191 -6.79 -7.12 6.73
C GLU A 191 -5.91 -8.21 7.35
N ILE A 192 -6.34 -8.79 8.45
CA ILE A 192 -5.63 -9.87 9.14
C ILE A 192 -5.60 -11.12 8.25
N TYR A 193 -4.47 -11.80 8.19
CA TYR A 193 -4.36 -13.06 7.46
C TYR A 193 -5.35 -14.11 8.00
N PRO A 194 -6.03 -14.86 7.12
CA PRO A 194 -6.95 -15.91 7.56
C PRO A 194 -6.27 -16.89 8.50
N SER A 195 -6.92 -17.18 9.64
CA SER A 195 -6.46 -18.13 10.66
C SER A 195 -5.13 -17.76 11.35
N ASP A 196 -4.64 -16.53 11.20
CA ASP A 196 -3.42 -16.04 11.87
C ASP A 196 -3.77 -15.19 13.11
N GLN A 197 -2.91 -15.20 14.10
CA GLN A 197 -3.09 -14.51 15.38
C GLN A 197 -1.93 -13.56 15.68
N GLY A 198 -2.11 -12.72 16.71
CA GLY A 198 -1.07 -11.79 17.17
C GLY A 198 -1.00 -10.49 16.39
N TRP A 199 -1.98 -10.20 15.54
CA TRP A 199 -2.12 -8.92 14.88
C TRP A 199 -2.63 -7.85 15.83
N GLN A 200 -2.15 -6.64 15.63
CA GLN A 200 -2.55 -5.43 16.35
C GLN A 200 -3.16 -4.44 15.36
N SER A 201 -4.28 -3.82 15.75
CA SER A 201 -4.89 -2.74 14.98
C SER A 201 -4.10 -1.46 15.11
N ILE A 202 -4.01 -0.71 14.02
CA ILE A 202 -3.42 0.63 13.99
C ILE A 202 -4.56 1.63 14.16
N PRO A 203 -4.53 2.45 15.22
CA PRO A 203 -5.58 3.46 15.43
C PRO A 203 -5.72 4.40 14.24
N ASN A 204 -6.94 4.85 13.98
CA ASN A 204 -7.19 5.88 12.97
C ASN A 204 -6.37 7.16 13.27
N GLU A 205 -6.08 7.96 12.27
CA GLU A 205 -5.28 9.19 12.36
C GLU A 205 -3.83 8.97 12.81
N THR A 206 -3.31 7.76 12.65
CA THR A 206 -1.92 7.45 12.98
C THR A 206 -0.98 7.79 11.83
N VAL A 207 0.17 8.39 12.15
CA VAL A 207 1.35 8.43 11.27
C VAL A 207 2.53 7.81 12.04
N ARG A 208 3.05 6.70 11.51
CA ARG A 208 4.04 5.85 12.21
C ARG A 208 5.11 5.33 11.25
N ALA A 209 6.28 5.02 11.80
CA ALA A 209 7.38 4.33 11.11
C ALA A 209 7.85 3.10 11.89
N TRP A 210 8.36 2.11 11.15
CA TRP A 210 9.06 0.92 11.63
C TRP A 210 10.44 0.80 11.02
#